data_b78807849416974a21a9a286aa3f67fe
#
_entry.id   b78807849416974a21a9a286aa3f67fe
#
_cell.length_a   1.000
_cell.length_b   1.000
_cell.length_c   1.000
_cell.angle_alpha   90.00
_cell.angle_beta   90.00
_cell.angle_gamma   90.00
#
_symmetry.space_group_name_H-M   'P 1'
#
loop_
_entity.id
_entity.type
_entity.pdbx_description
1 polymer ?
#
loop_
_entity_poly.entity_id
_entity_poly.type
_entity_poly.pdbx_seq_one_letter_code
_entity_poly.pdbx_strand_id
1 'polypeptide(L)'
;MDVHERNNVRVMGAQDGPTMVFAHGFGCDQSMWRFVAPAFATDHRVVLFDHSGCGASHPTAHDAVRHADLAGYAADVVEIVEAVGQGDEHGDGREPVVLVGHSVSAVIALLAAADRPDLFDRLVLVGPSPRYVDDDGYRGGFTAEEIDELLETMDANYLGWTQVMAPVIAGNPDRPALGDELAAVFRRNDPAVARQFARATFLGDNRADLARVRTRSLVVQSREDVIAPPEVGRYVHEHLPGSDLVVIDSVGHCPNLSHPDLLVRAMRDWLGAA
;
A
#
# COMPACT_ATOMS: atom_id res chain seq x y z
N MET A 1 6.87 -5.66 -22.40
CA MET A 1 5.43 -5.30 -22.17
C MET A 1 5.43 -3.88 -21.66
N ASP A 2 4.56 -3.04 -22.16
CA ASP A 2 4.38 -1.68 -21.67
C ASP A 2 3.86 -1.72 -20.23
N VAL A 3 4.37 -0.83 -19.37
CA VAL A 3 4.00 -0.73 -17.95
C VAL A 3 2.51 -0.43 -17.78
N HIS A 4 1.93 0.40 -18.66
CA HIS A 4 0.50 0.72 -18.61
C HIS A 4 -0.37 -0.53 -18.78
N GLU A 5 -0.02 -1.40 -19.71
CA GLU A 5 -0.72 -2.67 -19.92
C GLU A 5 -0.39 -3.66 -18.80
N ARG A 6 0.89 -3.78 -18.43
CA ARG A 6 1.36 -4.71 -17.39
C ARG A 6 0.63 -4.52 -16.07
N ASN A 7 0.52 -3.28 -15.62
CA ASN A 7 -0.01 -2.92 -14.31
C ASN A 7 -1.39 -2.26 -14.36
N ASN A 8 -2.13 -2.37 -15.48
CA ASN A 8 -3.47 -1.77 -15.63
C ASN A 8 -3.49 -0.31 -15.16
N VAL A 9 -2.50 0.48 -15.57
CA VAL A 9 -2.35 1.87 -15.12
C VAL A 9 -3.49 2.73 -15.65
N ARG A 10 -4.12 3.51 -14.77
CA ARG A 10 -5.17 4.48 -15.08
C ARG A 10 -4.77 5.85 -14.60
N VAL A 11 -5.01 6.84 -15.44
CA VAL A 11 -4.72 8.24 -15.16
C VAL A 11 -6.01 9.04 -15.20
N MET A 12 -6.23 9.90 -14.20
CA MET A 12 -7.36 10.83 -14.14
C MET A 12 -6.97 12.16 -13.50
N GLY A 13 -7.87 13.13 -13.55
CA GLY A 13 -7.70 14.43 -12.90
C GLY A 13 -6.94 15.46 -13.72
N ALA A 14 -6.31 16.41 -13.04
CA ALA A 14 -5.62 17.55 -13.63
C ALA A 14 -4.36 17.07 -14.37
N GLN A 15 -4.34 17.18 -15.69
CA GLN A 15 -3.25 16.67 -16.52
C GLN A 15 -1.92 17.39 -16.25
N ASP A 16 -1.99 18.69 -15.96
CA ASP A 16 -0.83 19.55 -15.68
C ASP A 16 -0.56 19.73 -14.17
N GLY A 17 -1.29 19.02 -13.31
CA GLY A 17 -1.10 19.09 -11.86
C GLY A 17 0.03 18.14 -11.39
N PRO A 18 0.54 18.33 -10.16
CA PRO A 18 1.52 17.42 -9.57
C PRO A 18 0.97 15.99 -9.57
N THR A 19 1.85 15.02 -9.83
CA THR A 19 1.44 13.63 -9.95
C THR A 19 1.31 12.96 -8.58
N MET A 20 0.18 12.30 -8.34
CA MET A 20 -0.08 11.47 -7.15
C MET A 20 -0.38 10.04 -7.57
N VAL A 21 0.42 9.10 -7.09
CA VAL A 21 0.33 7.67 -7.43
C VAL A 21 -0.22 6.90 -6.23
N PHE A 22 -1.20 6.03 -6.45
CA PHE A 22 -1.85 5.24 -5.40
C PHE A 22 -1.59 3.75 -5.56
N ALA A 23 -0.98 3.14 -4.54
CA ALA A 23 -0.65 1.72 -4.47
C ALA A 23 -1.55 1.01 -3.44
N HIS A 24 -2.29 0.00 -3.88
CA HIS A 24 -3.24 -0.76 -3.04
C HIS A 24 -2.56 -1.80 -2.15
N GLY A 25 -3.27 -2.27 -1.10
CA GLY A 25 -2.78 -3.28 -0.17
C GLY A 25 -2.81 -4.71 -0.73
N PHE A 26 -2.32 -5.66 0.08
CA PHE A 26 -2.29 -7.09 -0.22
C PHE A 26 -3.66 -7.60 -0.67
N GLY A 27 -3.68 -8.40 -1.73
CA GLY A 27 -4.87 -9.06 -2.24
C GLY A 27 -5.93 -8.14 -2.87
N CYS A 28 -5.70 -6.83 -2.85
CA CYS A 28 -6.62 -5.82 -3.37
C CYS A 28 -6.36 -5.49 -4.84
N ASP A 29 -7.02 -4.45 -5.32
CA ASP A 29 -6.79 -3.79 -6.61
C ASP A 29 -7.02 -2.27 -6.47
N GLN A 30 -6.78 -1.52 -7.52
CA GLN A 30 -6.87 -0.06 -7.52
C GLN A 30 -8.26 0.48 -7.14
N SER A 31 -9.33 -0.33 -7.21
CA SER A 31 -10.68 0.08 -6.81
C SER A 31 -10.79 0.41 -5.31
N MET A 32 -9.83 -0.03 -4.50
CA MET A 32 -9.72 0.33 -3.08
C MET A 32 -9.57 1.85 -2.86
N TRP A 33 -9.14 2.58 -3.87
CA TRP A 33 -8.92 4.02 -3.80
C TRP A 33 -10.09 4.85 -4.34
N ARG A 34 -11.21 4.22 -4.78
CA ARG A 34 -12.34 4.88 -5.45
C ARG A 34 -13.00 6.00 -4.64
N PHE A 35 -12.89 5.99 -3.31
CA PHE A 35 -13.45 7.03 -2.44
C PHE A 35 -12.42 8.09 -2.03
N VAL A 36 -11.13 7.83 -2.21
CA VAL A 36 -10.04 8.74 -1.82
C VAL A 36 -9.45 9.45 -3.04
N ALA A 37 -9.06 8.71 -4.06
CA ALA A 37 -8.36 9.25 -5.23
C ALA A 37 -9.13 10.37 -5.96
N PRO A 38 -10.46 10.30 -6.16
CA PRO A 38 -11.21 11.38 -6.80
C PRO A 38 -11.13 12.71 -6.08
N ALA A 39 -10.93 12.71 -4.75
CA ALA A 39 -10.80 13.95 -3.98
C ALA A 39 -9.56 14.76 -4.38
N PHE A 40 -8.53 14.12 -4.94
CA PHE A 40 -7.29 14.78 -5.41
C PHE A 40 -7.30 15.10 -6.90
N ALA A 41 -8.27 14.58 -7.67
CA ALA A 41 -8.33 14.75 -9.12
C ALA A 41 -8.59 16.19 -9.59
N THR A 42 -9.00 17.10 -8.69
CA THR A 42 -9.23 18.51 -9.01
C THR A 42 -7.94 19.30 -9.20
N ASP A 43 -6.87 18.90 -8.54
CA ASP A 43 -5.62 19.63 -8.43
C ASP A 43 -4.36 18.76 -8.63
N HIS A 44 -4.53 17.45 -8.75
CA HIS A 44 -3.45 16.50 -9.05
C HIS A 44 -3.76 15.66 -10.28
N ARG A 45 -2.70 15.26 -10.96
CA ARG A 45 -2.74 14.15 -11.89
C ARG A 45 -2.67 12.85 -11.09
N VAL A 46 -3.79 12.16 -11.01
CA VAL A 46 -3.95 10.96 -10.20
C VAL A 46 -3.67 9.72 -11.04
N VAL A 47 -2.78 8.87 -10.56
CA VAL A 47 -2.39 7.60 -11.17
C VAL A 47 -2.78 6.46 -10.25
N LEU A 48 -3.53 5.51 -10.79
CA LEU A 48 -3.93 4.27 -10.14
C LEU A 48 -3.33 3.10 -10.91
N PHE A 49 -2.94 2.04 -10.22
CA PHE A 49 -2.43 0.83 -10.87
C PHE A 49 -2.74 -0.42 -10.04
N ASP A 50 -2.62 -1.58 -10.67
CA ASP A 50 -2.69 -2.88 -10.00
C ASP A 50 -1.28 -3.47 -9.89
N HIS A 51 -0.93 -3.98 -8.72
CA HIS A 51 0.31 -4.73 -8.54
C HIS A 51 0.35 -5.95 -9.46
N SER A 52 1.54 -6.34 -9.89
CA SER A 52 1.74 -7.55 -10.69
C SER A 52 1.13 -8.77 -10.01
N GLY A 53 0.19 -9.42 -10.71
CA GLY A 53 -0.60 -10.55 -10.21
C GLY A 53 -1.85 -10.19 -9.41
N CYS A 54 -2.21 -8.91 -9.32
CA CYS A 54 -3.43 -8.43 -8.67
C CYS A 54 -4.37 -7.74 -9.66
N GLY A 55 -5.66 -7.70 -9.32
CA GLY A 55 -6.66 -6.95 -10.04
C GLY A 55 -6.77 -7.31 -11.52
N ALA A 56 -6.62 -6.33 -12.39
CA ALA A 56 -6.59 -6.47 -13.83
C ALA A 56 -5.18 -6.26 -14.44
N SER A 57 -4.12 -6.45 -13.64
CA SER A 57 -2.77 -6.53 -14.16
C SER A 57 -2.65 -7.66 -15.18
N HIS A 58 -1.75 -7.52 -16.15
CA HIS A 58 -1.60 -8.54 -17.18
C HIS A 58 -1.29 -9.92 -16.56
N PRO A 59 -1.90 -11.02 -17.02
CA PRO A 59 -1.71 -12.35 -16.42
C PRO A 59 -0.26 -12.83 -16.32
N THR A 60 0.63 -12.34 -17.19
CA THR A 60 2.08 -12.65 -17.17
C THR A 60 2.92 -11.57 -16.49
N ALA A 61 2.31 -10.62 -15.80
CA ALA A 61 3.03 -9.56 -15.09
C ALA A 61 3.80 -10.09 -13.88
N HIS A 62 3.22 -11.07 -13.20
CA HIS A 62 3.84 -11.68 -12.03
C HIS A 62 4.96 -12.63 -12.44
N ASP A 63 6.14 -12.43 -11.86
CA ASP A 63 7.31 -13.31 -11.97
C ASP A 63 7.69 -13.81 -10.57
N ALA A 64 7.69 -15.13 -10.38
CA ALA A 64 7.88 -15.73 -9.07
C ALA A 64 9.27 -15.47 -8.46
N VAL A 65 10.28 -15.19 -9.28
CA VAL A 65 11.63 -14.85 -8.82
C VAL A 65 11.71 -13.38 -8.45
N ARG A 66 11.24 -12.49 -9.35
CA ARG A 66 11.21 -11.05 -9.12
C ARG A 66 10.37 -10.67 -7.90
N HIS A 67 9.21 -11.30 -7.75
CA HIS A 67 8.25 -10.99 -6.68
C HIS A 67 8.34 -11.95 -5.48
N ALA A 68 9.51 -12.57 -5.28
CA ALA A 68 9.77 -13.42 -4.11
C ALA A 68 9.78 -12.62 -2.79
N ASP A 69 10.07 -11.32 -2.87
CA ASP A 69 10.04 -10.36 -1.77
C ASP A 69 9.45 -9.01 -2.22
N LEU A 70 9.36 -8.05 -1.30
CA LEU A 70 8.78 -6.73 -1.58
C LEU A 70 9.67 -5.84 -2.47
N ALA A 71 10.96 -6.16 -2.63
CA ALA A 71 11.85 -5.39 -3.49
C ALA A 71 11.45 -5.49 -4.98
N GLY A 72 10.93 -6.65 -5.42
CA GLY A 72 10.41 -6.82 -6.76
C GLY A 72 9.19 -5.93 -7.04
N TYR A 73 8.28 -5.83 -6.08
CA TYR A 73 7.13 -4.91 -6.16
C TYR A 73 7.56 -3.44 -6.10
N ALA A 74 8.58 -3.11 -5.31
CA ALA A 74 9.15 -1.76 -5.27
C ALA A 74 9.79 -1.37 -6.62
N ALA A 75 10.47 -2.30 -7.27
CA ALA A 75 11.01 -2.09 -8.61
C ALA A 75 9.90 -1.87 -9.64
N ASP A 76 8.77 -2.58 -9.54
CA ASP A 76 7.60 -2.32 -10.40
C ASP A 76 7.04 -0.91 -10.19
N VAL A 77 6.96 -0.44 -8.92
CA VAL A 77 6.52 0.93 -8.61
C VAL A 77 7.46 1.97 -9.20
N VAL A 78 8.78 1.76 -9.12
CA VAL A 78 9.77 2.65 -9.76
C VAL A 78 9.52 2.72 -11.27
N GLU A 79 9.38 1.57 -11.95
CA GLU A 79 9.11 1.52 -13.39
C GLU A 79 7.77 2.22 -13.75
N ILE A 80 6.72 2.08 -12.92
CA ILE A 80 5.44 2.77 -13.12
C ILE A 80 5.66 4.28 -13.00
N VAL A 81 6.32 4.76 -11.95
CA VAL A 81 6.57 6.19 -11.73
C VAL A 81 7.43 6.77 -12.85
N GLU A 82 8.45 6.05 -13.31
CA GLU A 82 9.25 6.46 -14.47
C GLU A 82 8.42 6.56 -15.76
N ALA A 83 7.48 5.65 -15.97
CA ALA A 83 6.63 5.64 -17.17
C ALA A 83 5.56 6.73 -17.15
N VAL A 84 5.01 7.07 -15.97
CA VAL A 84 3.95 8.07 -15.83
C VAL A 84 4.48 9.46 -15.47
N GLY A 85 5.74 9.58 -15.03
CA GLY A 85 6.35 10.85 -14.68
C GLY A 85 6.27 11.83 -15.85
N GLN A 86 5.82 13.06 -15.58
CA GLN A 86 5.83 14.12 -16.56
C GLN A 86 7.27 14.62 -16.72
N GLY A 87 7.84 14.44 -17.89
CA GLY A 87 9.06 15.09 -18.34
C GLY A 87 8.75 15.81 -19.66
N ASP A 88 9.59 16.75 -20.04
CA ASP A 88 9.56 17.30 -21.39
C ASP A 88 9.91 16.20 -22.41
N GLU A 89 9.71 16.48 -23.70
CA GLU A 89 10.02 15.54 -24.80
C GLU A 89 11.50 15.08 -24.82
N HIS A 90 12.35 15.67 -24.01
CA HIS A 90 13.78 15.39 -23.91
C HIS A 90 14.15 14.60 -22.64
N GLY A 91 13.17 14.29 -21.76
CA GLY A 91 13.39 13.53 -20.54
C GLY A 91 14.06 14.29 -19.39
N ASP A 92 14.35 15.58 -19.59
CA ASP A 92 14.88 16.47 -18.58
C ASP A 92 13.72 17.16 -17.84
N GLY A 93 13.71 17.07 -16.50
CA GLY A 93 12.75 17.81 -15.66
C GLY A 93 11.53 17.02 -15.20
N ARG A 94 11.63 15.69 -15.00
CA ARG A 94 10.57 14.93 -14.32
C ARG A 94 10.34 15.48 -12.93
N GLU A 95 9.11 15.92 -12.66
CA GLU A 95 8.74 16.31 -11.30
C GLU A 95 8.57 15.06 -10.44
N PRO A 96 9.17 15.04 -9.22
CA PRO A 96 8.97 13.95 -8.28
C PRO A 96 7.48 13.83 -7.91
N VAL A 97 7.03 12.60 -7.65
CA VAL A 97 5.61 12.31 -7.38
C VAL A 97 5.31 12.18 -5.89
N VAL A 98 4.05 12.38 -5.52
CA VAL A 98 3.52 11.91 -4.23
C VAL A 98 3.09 10.45 -4.38
N LEU A 99 3.69 9.53 -3.60
CA LEU A 99 3.31 8.12 -3.59
C LEU A 99 2.50 7.79 -2.34
N VAL A 100 1.30 7.28 -2.55
CA VAL A 100 0.36 6.86 -1.49
C VAL A 100 0.32 5.34 -1.46
N GLY A 101 0.79 4.73 -0.38
CA GLY A 101 0.78 3.28 -0.19
C GLY A 101 -0.10 2.87 0.97
N HIS A 102 -0.97 1.86 0.76
CA HIS A 102 -1.77 1.26 1.82
C HIS A 102 -1.20 -0.09 2.25
N SER A 103 -1.07 -0.31 3.56
CA SER A 103 -0.65 -1.59 4.12
C SER A 103 0.74 -2.01 3.60
N VAL A 104 0.88 -3.21 3.01
CA VAL A 104 2.11 -3.67 2.37
C VAL A 104 2.68 -2.66 1.38
N SER A 105 1.83 -1.92 0.67
CA SER A 105 2.29 -0.90 -0.28
C SER A 105 2.91 0.33 0.40
N ALA A 106 2.65 0.56 1.67
CA ALA A 106 3.40 1.54 2.43
C ALA A 106 4.88 1.14 2.58
N VAL A 107 5.15 -0.15 2.79
CA VAL A 107 6.53 -0.69 2.83
C VAL A 107 7.14 -0.72 1.43
N ILE A 108 6.37 -1.13 0.42
CA ILE A 108 6.82 -1.08 -0.99
C ILE A 108 7.21 0.36 -1.38
N ALA A 109 6.44 1.37 -0.95
CA ALA A 109 6.76 2.78 -1.17
C ALA A 109 8.05 3.22 -0.47
N LEU A 110 8.28 2.76 0.76
CA LEU A 110 9.53 3.01 1.49
C LEU A 110 10.73 2.42 0.75
N LEU A 111 10.63 1.17 0.28
CA LEU A 111 11.69 0.51 -0.48
C LEU A 111 11.98 1.23 -1.80
N ALA A 112 10.94 1.59 -2.56
CA ALA A 112 11.08 2.34 -3.80
C ALA A 112 11.78 3.70 -3.57
N ALA A 113 11.38 4.44 -2.52
CA ALA A 113 11.99 5.73 -2.18
C ALA A 113 13.40 5.60 -1.61
N ALA A 114 13.74 4.50 -0.95
CA ALA A 114 15.11 4.23 -0.50
C ALA A 114 16.06 3.98 -1.68
N ASP A 115 15.57 3.35 -2.74
CA ASP A 115 16.37 3.00 -3.91
C ASP A 115 16.42 4.15 -4.95
N ARG A 116 15.31 4.89 -5.12
CA ARG A 116 15.18 6.00 -6.09
C ARG A 116 14.55 7.24 -5.44
N PRO A 117 15.26 7.89 -4.48
CA PRO A 117 14.74 9.06 -3.77
C PRO A 117 14.44 10.26 -4.69
N ASP A 118 15.08 10.32 -5.86
CA ASP A 118 14.88 11.34 -6.89
C ASP A 118 13.48 11.35 -7.52
N LEU A 119 12.76 10.22 -7.45
CA LEU A 119 11.44 10.08 -8.05
C LEU A 119 10.28 10.50 -7.13
N PHE A 120 10.52 10.67 -5.84
CA PHE A 120 9.47 10.86 -4.85
C PHE A 120 9.64 12.15 -4.06
N ASP A 121 8.69 13.08 -4.21
CA ASP A 121 8.60 14.31 -3.40
C ASP A 121 8.16 13.97 -1.97
N ARG A 122 7.11 13.16 -1.86
CA ARG A 122 6.50 12.79 -0.58
C ARG A 122 5.93 11.37 -0.60
N LEU A 123 5.87 10.76 0.59
CA LEU A 123 5.19 9.49 0.81
C LEU A 123 4.00 9.67 1.74
N VAL A 124 2.89 9.00 1.45
CA VAL A 124 1.76 8.82 2.38
C VAL A 124 1.61 7.33 2.66
N LEU A 125 1.84 6.95 3.89
CA LEU A 125 1.92 5.57 4.36
C LEU A 125 0.69 5.26 5.22
N VAL A 126 -0.31 4.60 4.66
CA VAL A 126 -1.59 4.30 5.33
C VAL A 126 -1.54 2.91 5.93
N GLY A 127 -1.57 2.80 7.26
CA GLY A 127 -1.49 1.53 8.00
C GLY A 127 -0.20 0.74 7.69
N PRO A 128 1.01 1.35 7.75
CA PRO A 128 2.25 0.67 7.42
C PRO A 128 2.61 -0.40 8.45
N SER A 129 3.18 -1.52 8.00
CA SER A 129 3.83 -2.48 8.89
C SER A 129 5.13 -3.00 8.27
N PRO A 130 6.31 -2.60 8.77
CA PRO A 130 7.59 -3.07 8.27
C PRO A 130 7.90 -4.51 8.69
N ARG A 131 7.21 -5.06 9.68
CA ARG A 131 7.25 -6.44 10.15
C ARG A 131 5.96 -6.76 10.90
N TYR A 132 5.35 -7.89 10.62
CA TYR A 132 4.10 -8.31 11.27
C TYR A 132 4.35 -9.16 12.52
N VAL A 133 5.50 -9.86 12.59
CA VAL A 133 5.85 -10.73 13.71
C VAL A 133 6.44 -9.91 14.85
N ASP A 134 5.96 -10.17 16.07
CA ASP A 134 6.51 -9.61 17.31
C ASP A 134 7.97 -10.03 17.49
N ASP A 135 8.78 -9.15 18.09
CA ASP A 135 10.20 -9.36 18.34
C ASP A 135 10.61 -8.61 19.63
N ASP A 136 11.80 -8.87 20.16
CA ASP A 136 12.31 -8.18 21.34
C ASP A 136 12.29 -6.64 21.15
N GLY A 137 11.47 -5.97 21.95
CA GLY A 137 11.30 -4.51 21.89
C GLY A 137 10.46 -4.00 20.72
N TYR A 138 9.88 -4.89 19.90
CA TYR A 138 9.02 -4.54 18.78
C TYR A 138 7.70 -5.32 18.80
N ARG A 139 6.58 -4.61 18.67
CA ARG A 139 5.26 -5.21 18.53
C ARG A 139 4.81 -5.11 17.07
N GLY A 140 4.79 -6.26 16.37
CA GLY A 140 4.30 -6.38 15.00
C GLY A 140 2.79 -6.63 14.93
N GLY A 141 2.24 -7.22 15.99
CA GLY A 141 0.83 -7.54 16.17
C GLY A 141 0.50 -9.02 16.12
N PHE A 142 1.43 -9.85 15.71
CA PHE A 142 1.26 -11.31 15.62
C PHE A 142 2.47 -12.04 16.18
N THR A 143 2.27 -13.21 16.76
CA THR A 143 3.36 -14.16 17.02
C THR A 143 3.80 -14.84 15.72
N ALA A 144 4.96 -15.50 15.73
CA ALA A 144 5.42 -16.28 14.58
C ALA A 144 4.45 -17.43 14.27
N GLU A 145 3.94 -18.09 15.30
CA GLU A 145 2.98 -19.18 15.19
C GLU A 145 1.66 -18.73 14.56
N GLU A 146 1.15 -17.55 14.91
CA GLU A 146 -0.08 -16.99 14.32
C GLU A 146 0.10 -16.68 12.84
N ILE A 147 1.27 -16.19 12.42
CA ILE A 147 1.59 -15.98 11.00
C ILE A 147 1.71 -17.31 10.26
N ASP A 148 2.34 -18.33 10.86
CA ASP A 148 2.44 -19.66 10.26
C ASP A 148 1.04 -20.28 10.07
N GLU A 149 0.17 -20.23 11.08
CA GLU A 149 -1.22 -20.70 11.00
C GLU A 149 -2.04 -19.93 9.94
N LEU A 150 -1.84 -18.62 9.84
CA LEU A 150 -2.49 -17.79 8.82
C LEU A 150 -2.09 -18.25 7.41
N LEU A 151 -0.80 -18.48 7.18
CA LEU A 151 -0.28 -18.91 5.88
C LEU A 151 -0.70 -20.35 5.56
N GLU A 152 -0.66 -21.27 6.53
CA GLU A 152 -1.12 -22.65 6.37
C GLU A 152 -2.62 -22.71 6.02
N THR A 153 -3.45 -21.93 6.71
CA THR A 153 -4.90 -21.84 6.42
C THR A 153 -5.15 -21.31 5.00
N MET A 154 -4.37 -20.30 4.59
CA MET A 154 -4.43 -19.75 3.25
C MET A 154 -3.97 -20.77 2.19
N ASP A 155 -2.93 -21.55 2.47
CA ASP A 155 -2.42 -22.61 1.60
C ASP A 155 -3.46 -23.74 1.44
N ALA A 156 -4.11 -24.14 2.53
CA ALA A 156 -5.10 -25.21 2.54
C ALA A 156 -6.42 -24.83 1.84
N ASN A 157 -6.92 -23.62 2.06
CA ASN A 157 -8.19 -23.15 1.51
C ASN A 157 -8.22 -21.62 1.34
N TYR A 158 -7.66 -21.12 0.24
CA TYR A 158 -7.63 -19.70 -0.06
C TYR A 158 -9.01 -19.01 -0.02
N LEU A 159 -10.02 -19.64 -0.64
CA LEU A 159 -11.36 -19.08 -0.71
C LEU A 159 -12.04 -18.99 0.67
N GLY A 160 -11.87 -20.02 1.50
CA GLY A 160 -12.35 -20.03 2.88
C GLY A 160 -11.62 -18.99 3.73
N TRP A 161 -10.30 -18.87 3.56
CA TRP A 161 -9.48 -17.86 4.20
C TRP A 161 -9.98 -16.44 3.90
N THR A 162 -10.31 -16.12 2.63
CA THR A 162 -10.82 -14.78 2.26
C THR A 162 -12.11 -14.43 2.97
N GLN A 163 -13.00 -15.40 3.20
CA GLN A 163 -14.27 -15.18 3.89
C GLN A 163 -14.10 -14.90 5.38
N VAL A 164 -13.10 -15.51 6.01
CA VAL A 164 -12.82 -15.33 7.44
C VAL A 164 -12.02 -14.06 7.68
N MET A 165 -10.97 -13.83 6.89
CA MET A 165 -10.02 -12.74 7.15
C MET A 165 -10.50 -11.39 6.65
N ALA A 166 -11.27 -11.31 5.58
CA ALA A 166 -11.69 -10.01 5.05
C ALA A 166 -12.56 -9.21 6.04
N PRO A 167 -13.54 -9.78 6.76
CA PRO A 167 -14.24 -9.07 7.83
C PRO A 167 -13.33 -8.62 8.98
N VAL A 168 -12.34 -9.44 9.35
CA VAL A 168 -11.36 -9.10 10.41
C VAL A 168 -10.50 -7.90 9.97
N ILE A 169 -10.00 -7.93 8.74
CA ILE A 169 -9.21 -6.84 8.15
C ILE A 169 -10.04 -5.56 8.02
N ALA A 170 -11.31 -5.66 7.57
CA ALA A 170 -12.21 -4.52 7.47
C ALA A 170 -12.55 -3.92 8.83
N GLY A 171 -12.67 -4.75 9.89
CA GLY A 171 -12.77 -4.32 11.28
C GLY A 171 -14.01 -3.49 11.63
N ASN A 172 -15.09 -3.54 10.85
CA ASN A 172 -16.31 -2.75 11.03
C ASN A 172 -17.54 -3.67 11.12
N PRO A 173 -17.77 -4.33 12.27
CA PRO A 173 -18.81 -5.35 12.41
C PRO A 173 -20.24 -4.81 12.24
N ASP A 174 -20.46 -3.52 12.45
CA ASP A 174 -21.70 -2.79 12.19
C ASP A 174 -21.92 -2.50 10.69
N ARG A 175 -20.90 -2.66 9.86
CA ARG A 175 -20.92 -2.47 8.40
C ARG A 175 -20.38 -3.70 7.67
N PRO A 176 -21.04 -4.88 7.76
CA PRO A 176 -20.53 -6.15 7.23
C PRO A 176 -20.28 -6.12 5.71
N ALA A 177 -20.97 -5.25 4.98
CA ALA A 177 -20.77 -5.07 3.54
C ALA A 177 -19.33 -4.70 3.18
N LEU A 178 -18.56 -4.05 4.07
CA LEU A 178 -17.14 -3.76 3.84
C LEU A 178 -16.29 -5.04 3.82
N GLY A 179 -16.55 -5.96 4.74
CA GLY A 179 -15.92 -7.28 4.76
C GLY A 179 -16.29 -8.13 3.55
N ASP A 180 -17.59 -8.13 3.17
CA ASP A 180 -18.08 -8.87 2.00
C ASP A 180 -17.41 -8.35 0.70
N GLU A 181 -17.31 -7.04 0.57
CA GLU A 181 -16.64 -6.41 -0.57
C GLU A 181 -15.15 -6.79 -0.62
N LEU A 182 -14.43 -6.68 0.50
CA LEU A 182 -13.03 -7.03 0.57
C LEU A 182 -12.80 -8.51 0.24
N ALA A 183 -13.66 -9.41 0.75
CA ALA A 183 -13.65 -10.83 0.40
C ALA A 183 -13.87 -11.06 -1.11
N ALA A 184 -14.76 -10.29 -1.73
CA ALA A 184 -15.01 -10.38 -3.16
C ALA A 184 -13.79 -9.92 -3.99
N VAL A 185 -13.08 -8.91 -3.52
CA VAL A 185 -11.82 -8.45 -4.16
C VAL A 185 -10.75 -9.53 -4.04
N PHE A 186 -10.49 -10.05 -2.84
CA PHE A 186 -9.49 -11.10 -2.60
C PHE A 186 -9.72 -12.33 -3.47
N ARG A 187 -10.96 -12.78 -3.60
CA ARG A 187 -11.32 -13.98 -4.40
C ARG A 187 -11.02 -13.87 -5.89
N ARG A 188 -10.77 -12.67 -6.42
CA ARG A 188 -10.42 -12.48 -7.83
C ARG A 188 -8.96 -12.80 -8.15
N ASN A 189 -8.10 -12.83 -7.13
CA ASN A 189 -6.68 -13.09 -7.34
C ASN A 189 -6.42 -14.58 -7.61
N ASP A 190 -5.37 -14.87 -8.38
CA ASP A 190 -4.83 -16.22 -8.50
C ASP A 190 -4.32 -16.69 -7.13
N PRO A 191 -4.78 -17.83 -6.62
CA PRO A 191 -4.38 -18.32 -5.31
C PRO A 191 -2.87 -18.56 -5.14
N ALA A 192 -2.15 -18.96 -6.19
CA ALA A 192 -0.71 -19.20 -6.10
C ALA A 192 0.05 -17.88 -5.98
N VAL A 193 -0.35 -16.89 -6.76
CA VAL A 193 0.22 -15.53 -6.69
C VAL A 193 -0.09 -14.88 -5.33
N ALA A 194 -1.34 -14.98 -4.87
CA ALA A 194 -1.76 -14.44 -3.58
C ALA A 194 -0.96 -15.05 -2.41
N ARG A 195 -0.70 -16.37 -2.44
CA ARG A 195 0.13 -17.04 -1.42
C ARG A 195 1.57 -16.55 -1.43
N GLN A 196 2.15 -16.35 -2.60
CA GLN A 196 3.51 -15.82 -2.70
C GLN A 196 3.58 -14.39 -2.18
N PHE A 197 2.64 -13.54 -2.56
CA PHE A 197 2.57 -12.16 -2.06
C PHE A 197 2.33 -12.13 -0.54
N ALA A 198 1.50 -13.02 0.01
CA ALA A 198 1.30 -13.16 1.44
C ALA A 198 2.62 -13.48 2.17
N ARG A 199 3.40 -14.44 1.66
CA ARG A 199 4.71 -14.78 2.25
C ARG A 199 5.68 -13.61 2.20
N ALA A 200 5.78 -12.91 1.07
CA ALA A 200 6.60 -11.70 0.94
C ALA A 200 6.16 -10.61 1.92
N THR A 201 4.84 -10.49 2.20
CA THR A 201 4.27 -9.50 3.10
C THR A 201 4.49 -9.87 4.57
N PHE A 202 4.03 -11.05 4.98
CA PHE A 202 3.92 -11.41 6.41
C PHE A 202 5.22 -11.95 7.02
N LEU A 203 6.14 -12.50 6.20
CA LEU A 203 7.43 -13.01 6.67
C LEU A 203 8.57 -12.01 6.51
N GLY A 204 8.33 -10.88 5.82
CA GLY A 204 9.32 -9.84 5.60
C GLY A 204 9.70 -9.08 6.87
N ASP A 205 10.93 -8.60 6.93
CA ASP A 205 11.40 -7.66 7.94
C ASP A 205 12.12 -6.49 7.26
N ASN A 206 11.42 -5.38 7.15
CA ASN A 206 11.88 -4.15 6.51
C ASN A 206 12.16 -3.02 7.51
N ARG A 207 12.31 -3.33 8.81
CA ARG A 207 12.56 -2.33 9.86
C ARG A 207 13.87 -1.57 9.63
N ALA A 208 14.90 -2.25 9.13
CA ALA A 208 16.20 -1.64 8.83
C ALA A 208 16.14 -0.63 7.66
N ASP A 209 15.16 -0.78 6.77
CA ASP A 209 15.01 0.09 5.60
C ASP A 209 14.45 1.47 5.96
N LEU A 210 13.72 1.60 7.09
CA LEU A 210 13.16 2.87 7.54
C LEU A 210 14.22 3.98 7.63
N ALA A 211 15.39 3.67 8.16
CA ALA A 211 16.49 4.63 8.32
C ALA A 211 17.15 5.04 6.98
N ARG A 212 16.90 4.30 5.90
CA ARG A 212 17.45 4.60 4.55
C ARG A 212 16.64 5.67 3.81
N VAL A 213 15.35 5.81 4.15
CA VAL A 213 14.43 6.74 3.47
C VAL A 213 14.67 8.17 3.97
N ARG A 214 14.78 9.11 3.03
CA ARG A 214 14.95 10.55 3.28
C ARG A 214 13.77 11.37 2.80
N THR A 215 12.90 10.79 2.01
CA THR A 215 11.70 11.43 1.48
C THR A 215 10.74 11.77 2.63
N ARG A 216 10.26 13.01 2.66
CA ARG A 216 9.28 13.46 3.66
C ARG A 216 8.04 12.56 3.62
N SER A 217 7.60 12.07 4.77
CA SER A 217 6.58 11.02 4.83
C SER A 217 5.48 11.35 5.83
N LEU A 218 4.24 11.01 5.50
CA LEU A 218 3.12 11.00 6.41
C LEU A 218 2.75 9.55 6.75
N VAL A 219 2.78 9.19 8.02
CA VAL A 219 2.20 7.95 8.53
C VAL A 219 0.76 8.23 8.96
N VAL A 220 -0.20 7.57 8.33
CA VAL A 220 -1.62 7.64 8.72
C VAL A 220 -2.01 6.31 9.38
N GLN A 221 -2.41 6.36 10.63
CA GLN A 221 -2.73 5.19 11.43
C GLN A 221 -4.20 5.21 11.86
N SER A 222 -4.93 4.11 11.68
CA SER A 222 -6.24 3.92 12.31
C SER A 222 -6.08 3.78 13.83
N ARG A 223 -7.02 4.34 14.59
CA ARG A 223 -7.02 4.21 16.06
C ARG A 223 -7.11 2.77 16.51
N GLU A 224 -7.92 1.98 15.81
CA GLU A 224 -8.09 0.55 16.05
C GLU A 224 -7.80 -0.22 14.75
N ASP A 225 -6.68 -0.92 14.74
CA ASP A 225 -6.24 -1.74 13.62
C ASP A 225 -5.63 -3.02 14.18
N VAL A 226 -6.23 -4.16 13.87
CA VAL A 226 -5.78 -5.48 14.36
C VAL A 226 -4.70 -6.09 13.46
N ILE A 227 -4.49 -5.52 12.27
CA ILE A 227 -3.49 -6.01 11.30
C ILE A 227 -2.16 -5.26 11.47
N ALA A 228 -2.22 -3.93 11.63
CA ALA A 228 -1.09 -3.07 11.94
C ALA A 228 -1.45 -2.21 13.15
N PRO A 229 -1.23 -2.71 14.38
CA PRO A 229 -1.60 -2.00 15.60
C PRO A 229 -0.99 -0.60 15.68
N PRO A 230 -1.59 0.35 16.43
CA PRO A 230 -1.10 1.73 16.54
C PRO A 230 0.36 1.85 17.00
N GLU A 231 0.86 0.83 17.72
CA GLU A 231 2.26 0.73 18.12
C GLU A 231 3.19 0.64 16.92
N VAL A 232 2.77 -0.07 15.86
CA VAL A 232 3.55 -0.21 14.63
C VAL A 232 3.66 1.14 13.92
N GLY A 233 2.56 1.88 13.80
CA GLY A 233 2.59 3.23 13.21
C GLY A 233 3.50 4.19 13.97
N ARG A 234 3.51 4.12 15.32
CA ARG A 234 4.46 4.88 16.15
C ARG A 234 5.90 4.45 15.90
N TYR A 235 6.16 3.13 15.89
CA TYR A 235 7.49 2.61 15.59
C TYR A 235 8.01 3.09 14.23
N VAL A 236 7.17 3.04 13.19
CA VAL A 236 7.53 3.56 11.86
C VAL A 236 7.90 5.04 11.95
N HIS A 237 7.07 5.85 12.59
CA HIS A 237 7.34 7.29 12.76
C HIS A 237 8.66 7.55 13.51
N GLU A 238 8.92 6.84 14.59
CA GLU A 238 10.13 7.00 15.41
C GLU A 238 11.42 6.61 14.68
N HIS A 239 11.33 5.70 13.69
CA HIS A 239 12.49 5.17 12.96
C HIS A 239 12.60 5.67 11.51
N LEU A 240 11.60 6.40 11.01
CA LEU A 240 11.56 6.98 9.68
C LEU A 240 11.90 8.49 9.75
N PRO A 241 13.11 8.90 9.37
CA PRO A 241 13.52 10.30 9.43
C PRO A 241 12.61 11.23 8.60
N GLY A 242 12.21 12.36 9.17
CA GLY A 242 11.39 13.34 8.47
C GLY A 242 9.93 12.94 8.26
N SER A 243 9.45 11.95 9.01
CA SER A 243 8.05 11.57 8.99
C SER A 243 7.21 12.37 9.99
N ASP A 244 5.93 12.49 9.68
CA ASP A 244 4.87 12.94 10.58
C ASP A 244 3.90 11.79 10.83
N LEU A 245 3.27 11.73 12.01
CA LEU A 245 2.27 10.72 12.37
C LEU A 245 0.91 11.36 12.63
N VAL A 246 -0.12 10.88 11.93
CA VAL A 246 -1.51 11.25 12.18
C VAL A 246 -2.30 9.99 12.52
N VAL A 247 -2.90 9.95 13.70
CA VAL A 247 -3.84 8.91 14.10
C VAL A 247 -5.25 9.41 13.80
N ILE A 248 -5.96 8.73 12.90
CA ILE A 248 -7.34 9.06 12.55
C ILE A 248 -8.31 8.22 13.38
N ASP A 249 -9.49 8.78 13.66
CA ASP A 249 -10.56 8.12 14.43
C ASP A 249 -11.33 7.11 13.56
N SER A 250 -10.64 6.05 13.19
CA SER A 250 -11.16 4.97 12.35
C SER A 250 -10.91 3.62 12.99
N VAL A 251 -11.78 2.66 12.63
CA VAL A 251 -11.68 1.25 13.00
C VAL A 251 -11.40 0.44 11.75
N GLY A 252 -10.51 -0.56 11.88
CA GLY A 252 -10.11 -1.48 10.83
C GLY A 252 -8.91 -1.00 10.02
N HIS A 253 -8.37 -1.93 9.23
CA HIS A 253 -7.14 -1.76 8.47
C HIS A 253 -7.33 -0.98 7.17
N CYS A 254 -8.57 -0.79 6.72
CA CYS A 254 -8.88 -0.18 5.42
C CYS A 254 -9.61 1.17 5.57
N PRO A 255 -8.99 2.23 6.14
CA PRO A 255 -9.64 3.53 6.29
C PRO A 255 -9.99 4.18 4.94
N ASN A 256 -9.29 3.83 3.87
CA ASN A 256 -9.61 4.22 2.50
C ASN A 256 -10.99 3.74 2.01
N LEU A 257 -11.54 2.68 2.62
CA LEU A 257 -12.92 2.21 2.39
C LEU A 257 -13.89 2.65 3.48
N SER A 258 -13.47 2.51 4.74
CA SER A 258 -14.36 2.67 5.88
C SER A 258 -14.54 4.13 6.32
N HIS A 259 -13.49 4.95 6.22
CA HIS A 259 -13.44 6.34 6.68
C HIS A 259 -12.69 7.25 5.69
N PRO A 260 -13.05 7.25 4.38
CA PRO A 260 -12.29 7.94 3.35
C PRO A 260 -12.18 9.46 3.61
N ASP A 261 -13.21 10.08 4.18
CA ASP A 261 -13.20 11.52 4.47
C ASP A 261 -12.15 11.91 5.52
N LEU A 262 -11.94 11.05 6.53
CA LEU A 262 -10.89 11.27 7.54
C LEU A 262 -9.50 11.12 6.92
N LEU A 263 -9.31 10.12 6.07
CA LEU A 263 -8.05 9.91 5.36
C LEU A 263 -7.75 11.07 4.40
N VAL A 264 -8.72 11.47 3.58
CA VAL A 264 -8.57 12.61 2.64
C VAL A 264 -8.22 13.88 3.40
N ARG A 265 -8.89 14.16 4.53
CA ARG A 265 -8.59 15.33 5.36
C ARG A 265 -7.16 15.29 5.88
N ALA A 266 -6.74 14.18 6.49
CA ALA A 266 -5.37 14.02 7.01
C ALA A 266 -4.31 14.24 5.92
N MET A 267 -4.52 13.68 4.73
CA MET A 267 -3.64 13.87 3.58
C MET A 267 -3.62 15.32 3.10
N ARG A 268 -4.79 15.95 2.94
CA ARG A 268 -4.91 17.35 2.48
C ARG A 268 -4.24 18.33 3.44
N ASP A 269 -4.50 18.19 4.74
CA ASP A 269 -3.94 19.05 5.76
C ASP A 269 -2.41 18.98 5.76
N TRP A 270 -1.86 17.76 5.62
CA TRP A 270 -0.42 17.55 5.59
C TRP A 270 0.23 18.04 4.28
N LEU A 271 -0.38 17.78 3.13
CA LEU A 271 0.14 18.23 1.83
C LEU A 271 0.08 19.74 1.69
N GLY A 272 -0.92 20.41 2.28
CA GLY A 272 -1.08 21.86 2.25
C GLY A 272 -0.24 22.62 3.30
N ALA A 273 0.34 21.93 4.27
CA ALA A 273 1.18 22.50 5.33
C ALA A 273 2.67 22.69 4.93
N ALA A 274 3.01 22.50 3.68
CA ALA A 274 4.38 22.51 3.15
C ALA A 274 4.76 23.84 2.54
#